data_9c9c28cbcab190ab9ecd02e67547ad9e
#
_entry.id   9c9c28cbcab190ab9ecd02e67547ad9e
#
_cell.length_a   1.000
_cell.length_b   1.000
_cell.length_c   1.000
_cell.angle_alpha   90.00
_cell.angle_beta   90.00
_cell.angle_gamma   90.00
#
_symmetry.space_group_name_H-M   'P 1'
#
loop_
_entity.id
_entity.type
_entity.pdbx_description
1 polymer ?
#
loop_
_entity_poly.entity_id
_entity_poly.type
_entity_poly.pdbx_seq_one_letter_code
_entity_poly.pdbx_strand_id
1 'polypeptide(L)'
;NETIDYIKSIRDPLADHCPTEYIVKPLTDYEFYAYNFDIIQHNRKYRGQYNIPGQRNTTSYFLITTFKCIALLLAKQRNFFNTQYYAWVDLGCNHVLKNVQECAPAILDNPQPKISACYIHYRSKEELADLATFFKDGGPCGMAATFFTAEATYIDRFYNAMMEIFNEQLCKQLGHSDEQVMTYCYDRYPDLFTIYNGEYYSILTNYHQPKT
;
A
#
# COMPACT_ATOMS: atom_id res chain seq x y z
N ASN A 1 17.37 12.57 13.19
CA ASN A 1 16.65 11.29 13.32
C ASN A 1 17.52 10.18 12.73
N GLU A 2 18.02 9.28 13.59
CA GLU A 2 18.99 8.23 13.23
C GLU A 2 18.58 7.42 11.99
N THR A 3 17.29 7.12 11.84
CA THR A 3 16.78 6.37 10.68
C THR A 3 16.97 7.12 9.37
N ILE A 4 16.62 8.43 9.35
CA ILE A 4 16.79 9.21 8.11
C ILE A 4 18.26 9.45 7.79
N ASP A 5 19.09 9.65 8.80
CA ASP A 5 20.52 9.86 8.64
C ASP A 5 21.18 8.59 8.09
N TYR A 6 20.76 7.42 8.56
CA TYR A 6 21.18 6.13 8.01
C TYR A 6 20.75 5.95 6.56
N ILE A 7 19.48 6.24 6.23
CA ILE A 7 18.98 6.16 4.84
C ILE A 7 19.79 7.10 3.92
N LYS A 8 20.03 8.33 4.35
CA LYS A 8 20.84 9.30 3.60
C LYS A 8 22.26 8.79 3.37
N SER A 9 22.90 8.22 4.38
CA SER A 9 24.25 7.69 4.25
C SER A 9 24.40 6.61 3.15
N ILE A 10 23.31 5.89 2.85
CA ILE A 10 23.26 4.88 1.80
C ILE A 10 22.88 5.49 0.44
N ARG A 11 21.94 6.44 0.43
CA ARG A 11 21.32 6.94 -0.81
C ARG A 11 22.07 8.10 -1.45
N ASP A 12 22.59 9.02 -0.63
CA ASP A 12 23.27 10.22 -1.14
C ASP A 12 24.49 9.90 -2.01
N PRO A 13 25.34 8.88 -1.71
CA PRO A 13 26.42 8.46 -2.59
C PRO A 13 25.98 7.96 -3.98
N LEU A 14 24.70 7.63 -4.14
CA LEU A 14 24.13 7.13 -5.39
C LEU A 14 23.36 8.20 -6.17
N ALA A 15 23.38 9.45 -5.72
CA ALA A 15 22.51 10.52 -6.23
C ALA A 15 22.67 10.79 -7.74
N ASP A 16 23.88 10.63 -8.28
CA ASP A 16 24.17 10.81 -9.72
C ASP A 16 23.48 9.76 -10.60
N HIS A 17 23.20 8.58 -10.05
CA HIS A 17 22.58 7.46 -10.78
C HIS A 17 21.13 7.21 -10.35
N CYS A 18 20.84 7.48 -9.09
CA CYS A 18 19.52 7.25 -8.47
C CYS A 18 19.14 8.47 -7.64
N PRO A 19 18.70 9.56 -8.26
CA PRO A 19 18.32 10.78 -7.55
C PRO A 19 17.26 10.47 -6.51
N THR A 20 17.41 11.05 -5.32
CA THR A 20 16.53 10.77 -4.17
C THR A 20 16.04 12.08 -3.57
N GLU A 21 14.73 12.17 -3.40
CA GLU A 21 14.07 13.24 -2.66
C GLU A 21 13.55 12.73 -1.32
N TYR A 22 13.81 13.50 -0.26
CA TYR A 22 13.41 13.13 1.09
C TYR A 22 12.26 14.00 1.57
N ILE A 23 11.13 13.36 1.89
CA ILE A 23 10.01 14.02 2.56
C ILE A 23 10.02 13.58 4.02
N VAL A 24 10.58 14.41 4.88
CA VAL A 24 10.69 14.14 6.32
C VAL A 24 9.70 15.03 7.06
N LYS A 25 8.65 14.39 7.57
CA LYS A 25 7.57 15.10 8.29
C LYS A 25 7.02 14.19 9.39
N PRO A 26 6.71 14.69 10.59
CA PRO A 26 5.99 13.90 11.59
C PRO A 26 4.66 13.39 11.03
N LEU A 27 4.27 12.17 11.38
CA LEU A 27 2.98 11.61 10.94
C LEU A 27 1.81 12.46 11.41
N THR A 28 1.91 13.04 12.59
CA THR A 28 0.90 13.94 13.17
C THR A 28 0.67 15.22 12.39
N ASP A 29 1.61 15.61 11.53
CA ASP A 29 1.47 16.79 10.67
C ASP A 29 0.69 16.49 9.38
N TYR A 30 0.33 15.22 9.14
CA TYR A 30 -0.58 14.84 8.07
C TYR A 30 -2.01 14.85 8.60
N GLU A 31 -2.86 15.67 8.02
CA GLU A 31 -4.29 15.79 8.40
C GLU A 31 -4.97 14.41 8.41
N PHE A 32 -4.65 13.55 7.44
CA PHE A 32 -5.16 12.20 7.38
C PHE A 32 -4.88 11.42 8.68
N TYR A 33 -3.66 11.48 9.20
CA TYR A 33 -3.28 10.79 10.43
C TYR A 33 -3.97 11.41 11.65
N ALA A 34 -3.87 12.72 11.79
CA ALA A 34 -4.42 13.45 12.93
C ALA A 34 -5.95 13.27 13.03
N TYR A 35 -6.65 13.35 11.89
CA TYR A 35 -8.11 13.22 11.85
C TYR A 35 -8.60 11.80 12.14
N ASN A 36 -7.91 10.77 11.64
CA ASN A 36 -8.41 9.40 11.69
C ASN A 36 -7.91 8.61 12.90
N PHE A 37 -6.88 9.06 13.61
CA PHE A 37 -6.28 8.30 14.71
C PHE A 37 -7.30 7.94 15.80
N ASP A 38 -8.03 8.94 16.32
CA ASP A 38 -9.00 8.73 17.39
C ASP A 38 -10.20 7.90 16.93
N ILE A 39 -10.63 8.07 15.68
CA ILE A 39 -11.73 7.30 15.10
C ILE A 39 -11.36 5.82 15.02
N ILE A 40 -10.19 5.50 14.48
CA ILE A 40 -9.72 4.11 14.38
C ILE A 40 -9.51 3.52 15.78
N GLN A 41 -8.90 4.26 16.69
CA GLN A 41 -8.70 3.80 18.07
C GLN A 41 -10.03 3.50 18.76
N HIS A 42 -11.04 4.35 18.56
CA HIS A 42 -12.39 4.13 19.08
C HIS A 42 -13.02 2.87 18.49
N ASN A 43 -12.99 2.73 17.16
CA ASN A 43 -13.57 1.58 16.45
C ASN A 43 -12.93 0.27 16.90
N ARG A 44 -11.61 0.24 17.04
CA ARG A 44 -10.86 -0.94 17.51
C ARG A 44 -11.25 -1.31 18.94
N LYS A 45 -11.32 -0.31 19.83
CA LYS A 45 -11.75 -0.51 21.21
C LYS A 45 -13.20 -1.06 21.30
N TYR A 46 -14.10 -0.53 20.49
CA TYR A 46 -15.48 -0.99 20.41
C TYR A 46 -15.56 -2.48 20.02
N ARG A 47 -14.64 -2.95 19.16
CA ARG A 47 -14.54 -4.34 18.74
C ARG A 47 -13.67 -5.21 19.65
N GLY A 48 -13.28 -4.71 20.82
CA GLY A 48 -12.41 -5.43 21.76
C GLY A 48 -10.95 -5.57 21.30
N GLN A 49 -10.52 -4.73 20.37
CA GLN A 49 -9.15 -4.73 19.83
C GLN A 49 -8.35 -3.58 20.46
N TYR A 50 -7.26 -3.92 21.11
CA TYR A 50 -6.44 -2.95 21.83
C TYR A 50 -5.03 -2.86 21.24
N ASN A 51 -4.44 -1.66 21.34
CA ASN A 51 -3.04 -1.47 21.02
C ASN A 51 -2.19 -2.15 22.08
N ILE A 52 -1.52 -3.23 21.71
CA ILE A 52 -0.57 -3.93 22.59
C ILE A 52 0.84 -3.50 22.15
N PRO A 53 1.67 -2.95 23.03
CA PRO A 53 3.04 -2.58 22.69
C PRO A 53 3.80 -3.76 22.07
N GLY A 54 4.53 -3.50 20.98
CA GLY A 54 5.29 -4.51 20.25
C GLY A 54 4.50 -5.35 19.25
N GLN A 55 3.17 -5.22 19.20
CA GLN A 55 2.35 -5.87 18.17
C GLN A 55 2.22 -5.01 16.91
N ARG A 56 2.10 -5.67 15.75
CA ARG A 56 1.92 -5.00 14.46
C ARG A 56 0.57 -4.28 14.35
N ASN A 57 -0.50 -4.90 14.82
CA ASN A 57 -1.87 -4.40 14.66
C ASN A 57 -2.19 -3.25 15.63
N THR A 58 -1.55 -2.11 15.47
CA THR A 58 -1.82 -0.88 16.22
C THR A 58 -2.60 0.11 15.36
N THR A 59 -3.23 1.10 16.00
CA THR A 59 -3.90 2.21 15.29
C THR A 59 -2.94 2.91 14.32
N SER A 60 -1.71 3.18 14.77
CA SER A 60 -0.69 3.81 13.92
C SER A 60 -0.32 2.92 12.74
N TYR A 61 -0.24 1.61 12.91
CA TYR A 61 0.06 0.68 11.83
C TYR A 61 -0.97 0.79 10.70
N PHE A 62 -2.26 0.75 11.00
CA PHE A 62 -3.31 0.86 9.99
C PHE A 62 -3.30 2.20 9.26
N LEU A 63 -2.99 3.29 9.98
CA LEU A 63 -2.85 4.60 9.34
C LEU A 63 -1.63 4.68 8.43
N ILE A 64 -0.48 4.14 8.88
CA ILE A 64 0.76 4.14 8.08
C ILE A 64 0.58 3.30 6.82
N THR A 65 -0.04 2.12 6.93
CA THR A 65 -0.24 1.26 5.77
C THR A 65 -1.21 1.87 4.77
N THR A 66 -2.31 2.47 5.22
CA THR A 66 -3.24 3.17 4.32
C THR A 66 -2.63 4.44 3.71
N PHE A 67 -1.64 5.06 4.38
CA PHE A 67 -0.96 6.25 3.87
C PHE A 67 -0.24 6.02 2.53
N LYS A 68 0.01 4.80 2.12
CA LYS A 68 0.67 4.46 0.83
C LYS A 68 0.01 5.12 -0.38
N CYS A 69 -1.32 5.10 -0.46
CA CYS A 69 -2.03 5.74 -1.57
C CYS A 69 -1.92 7.28 -1.53
N ILE A 70 -1.85 7.86 -0.32
CA ILE A 70 -1.62 9.30 -0.12
C ILE A 70 -0.20 9.66 -0.54
N ALA A 71 0.80 8.88 -0.12
CA ALA A 71 2.20 9.11 -0.48
C ALA A 71 2.40 9.04 -2.00
N LEU A 72 1.73 8.09 -2.66
CA LEU A 72 1.75 7.97 -4.11
C LEU A 72 1.16 9.20 -4.82
N LEU A 73 0.01 9.70 -4.32
CA LEU A 73 -0.60 10.93 -4.82
C LEU A 73 0.33 12.14 -4.62
N LEU A 74 0.95 12.28 -3.45
CA LEU A 74 1.92 13.34 -3.16
C LEU A 74 3.13 13.27 -4.08
N ALA A 75 3.66 12.07 -4.34
CA ALA A 75 4.77 11.86 -5.26
C ALA A 75 4.40 12.30 -6.68
N LYS A 76 3.20 11.93 -7.15
CA LYS A 76 2.67 12.39 -8.45
C LYS A 76 2.52 13.91 -8.49
N GLN A 77 1.92 14.52 -7.48
CA GLN A 77 1.70 15.98 -7.45
C GLN A 77 3.01 16.77 -7.49
N ARG A 78 4.04 16.28 -6.81
CA ARG A 78 5.37 16.91 -6.80
C ARG A 78 6.15 16.62 -8.06
N ASN A 79 5.98 15.43 -8.61
CA ASN A 79 6.60 14.96 -9.85
C ASN A 79 8.09 15.35 -10.02
N PHE A 80 8.87 15.19 -8.96
CA PHE A 80 10.29 15.58 -8.91
C PHE A 80 11.12 14.99 -10.08
N PHE A 81 10.77 13.79 -10.53
CA PHE A 81 11.54 13.06 -11.53
C PHE A 81 10.88 13.06 -12.92
N ASN A 82 9.79 13.79 -13.11
CA ASN A 82 9.02 13.87 -14.37
C ASN A 82 8.71 12.48 -14.95
N THR A 83 8.17 11.59 -14.11
CA THR A 83 7.87 10.20 -14.49
C THR A 83 6.39 9.99 -14.79
N GLN A 84 6.11 9.01 -15.65
CA GLN A 84 4.74 8.54 -15.94
C GLN A 84 4.34 7.32 -15.08
N TYR A 85 5.30 6.65 -14.47
CA TYR A 85 5.09 5.48 -13.63
C TYR A 85 5.72 5.66 -12.26
N TYR A 86 5.06 5.14 -11.27
CA TYR A 86 5.46 5.14 -9.87
C TYR A 86 5.44 3.72 -9.33
N ALA A 87 6.25 3.43 -8.36
CA ALA A 87 6.20 2.18 -7.62
C ALA A 87 6.16 2.46 -6.12
N TRP A 88 5.33 1.74 -5.41
CA TRP A 88 5.42 1.63 -3.96
C TRP A 88 6.27 0.43 -3.60
N VAL A 89 7.18 0.62 -2.67
CA VAL A 89 8.02 -0.45 -2.09
C VAL A 89 8.08 -0.24 -0.58
N ASP A 90 7.64 -1.21 0.19
CA ASP A 90 7.76 -1.14 1.65
C ASP A 90 9.23 -1.19 2.08
N LEU A 91 9.61 -0.32 3.00
CA LEU A 91 10.93 -0.36 3.60
C LEU A 91 11.08 -1.66 4.43
N GLY A 92 12.17 -2.38 4.22
CA GLY A 92 12.42 -3.64 4.93
C GLY A 92 11.72 -4.88 4.35
N CYS A 93 11.16 -4.79 3.13
CA CYS A 93 10.49 -5.90 2.46
C CYS A 93 11.43 -6.96 1.84
N ASN A 94 12.72 -6.87 2.05
CA ASN A 94 13.74 -7.79 1.49
C ASN A 94 13.52 -9.27 1.88
N HIS A 95 12.80 -9.52 2.97
CA HIS A 95 12.42 -10.88 3.35
C HIS A 95 11.29 -11.47 2.48
N VAL A 96 10.52 -10.61 1.81
CA VAL A 96 9.39 -10.97 0.94
C VAL A 96 9.75 -10.84 -0.53
N LEU A 97 10.32 -9.71 -0.95
CA LEU A 97 10.68 -9.46 -2.33
C LEU A 97 11.95 -10.24 -2.69
N LYS A 98 11.81 -11.24 -3.55
CA LYS A 98 12.91 -12.07 -4.03
C LYS A 98 13.31 -11.65 -5.44
N ASN A 99 14.55 -11.99 -5.80
CA ASN A 99 15.10 -11.76 -7.14
C ASN A 99 15.02 -10.29 -7.61
N VAL A 100 15.17 -9.34 -6.69
CA VAL A 100 15.05 -7.89 -6.97
C VAL A 100 16.00 -7.48 -8.08
N GLN A 101 17.27 -7.94 -8.03
CA GLN A 101 18.29 -7.57 -9.02
C GLN A 101 17.95 -8.02 -10.43
N GLU A 102 17.26 -9.15 -10.56
CA GLU A 102 16.88 -9.72 -11.86
C GLU A 102 15.56 -9.11 -12.35
N CYS A 103 14.59 -8.92 -11.46
CA CYS A 103 13.24 -8.50 -11.83
C CYS A 103 13.08 -6.98 -11.96
N ALA A 104 13.75 -6.20 -11.12
CA ALA A 104 13.54 -4.75 -11.09
C ALA A 104 13.87 -4.07 -12.43
N PRO A 105 14.97 -4.40 -13.14
CA PRO A 105 15.23 -3.81 -14.46
C PRO A 105 14.09 -4.06 -15.44
N ALA A 106 13.61 -5.29 -15.56
CA ALA A 106 12.52 -5.65 -16.47
C ALA A 106 11.21 -4.92 -16.13
N ILE A 107 10.91 -4.72 -14.84
CA ILE A 107 9.75 -3.98 -14.37
C ILE A 107 9.90 -2.49 -14.72
N LEU A 108 11.08 -1.92 -14.53
CA LEU A 108 11.36 -0.51 -14.84
C LEU A 108 11.32 -0.23 -16.34
N ASP A 109 11.82 -1.14 -17.16
CA ASP A 109 11.83 -1.02 -18.61
C ASP A 109 10.45 -1.19 -19.23
N ASN A 110 9.58 -2.00 -18.60
CA ASN A 110 8.24 -2.28 -19.10
C ASN A 110 7.22 -2.34 -17.96
N PRO A 111 6.92 -1.21 -17.30
CA PRO A 111 5.92 -1.17 -16.24
C PRO A 111 4.52 -1.45 -16.80
N GLN A 112 3.75 -2.25 -16.07
CA GLN A 112 2.37 -2.54 -16.47
C GLN A 112 1.47 -1.30 -16.30
N PRO A 113 0.43 -1.14 -17.13
CA PRO A 113 -0.49 -0.01 -17.04
C PRO A 113 -1.37 -0.07 -15.80
N LYS A 114 -2.04 1.03 -15.50
CA LYS A 114 -2.97 1.17 -14.37
C LYS A 114 -2.25 1.03 -13.00
N ILE A 115 -2.96 0.46 -12.02
CA ILE A 115 -2.38 0.03 -10.74
C ILE A 115 -2.07 -1.46 -10.88
N SER A 116 -0.80 -1.81 -10.95
CA SER A 116 -0.41 -3.21 -11.13
C SER A 116 0.02 -3.81 -9.80
N ALA A 117 -0.71 -4.83 -9.34
CA ALA A 117 -0.51 -5.44 -8.04
C ALA A 117 -0.69 -6.97 -8.07
N CYS A 118 0.04 -7.65 -7.18
CA CYS A 118 -0.03 -9.10 -7.03
C CYS A 118 -1.25 -9.51 -6.20
N TYR A 119 -2.05 -10.42 -6.72
CA TYR A 119 -3.13 -11.07 -6.00
C TYR A 119 -2.58 -12.36 -5.37
N ILE A 120 -2.34 -12.34 -4.07
CA ILE A 120 -1.66 -13.42 -3.35
C ILE A 120 -2.62 -14.46 -2.75
N HIS A 121 -3.83 -14.04 -2.39
CA HIS A 121 -4.85 -14.93 -1.83
C HIS A 121 -6.21 -14.60 -2.44
N TYR A 122 -6.69 -15.42 -3.33
CA TYR A 122 -8.01 -15.22 -3.93
C TYR A 122 -9.10 -15.10 -2.86
N ARG A 123 -10.01 -14.14 -3.04
CA ARG A 123 -11.20 -13.94 -2.21
C ARG A 123 -12.44 -14.09 -3.05
N SER A 124 -13.34 -14.93 -2.59
CA SER A 124 -14.63 -15.12 -3.24
C SER A 124 -15.55 -13.92 -3.01
N LYS A 125 -16.59 -13.79 -3.82
CA LYS A 125 -17.60 -12.74 -3.63
C LYS A 125 -18.30 -12.87 -2.29
N GLU A 126 -18.51 -14.09 -1.81
CA GLU A 126 -19.14 -14.39 -0.52
C GLU A 126 -18.26 -13.92 0.64
N GLU A 127 -16.95 -14.16 0.58
CA GLU A 127 -16.00 -13.67 1.58
C GLU A 127 -15.97 -12.14 1.62
N LEU A 128 -15.99 -11.48 0.45
CA LEU A 128 -16.01 -10.02 0.35
C LEU A 128 -17.35 -9.41 0.77
N ALA A 129 -18.44 -10.17 0.72
CA ALA A 129 -19.74 -9.72 1.18
C ALA A 129 -19.85 -9.67 2.72
N ASP A 130 -19.12 -10.52 3.44
CA ASP A 130 -19.04 -10.48 4.91
C ASP A 130 -17.97 -9.49 5.37
N LEU A 131 -18.30 -8.21 5.29
CA LEU A 131 -17.38 -7.11 5.61
C LEU A 131 -16.87 -7.16 7.04
N ALA A 132 -17.67 -7.63 8.00
CA ALA A 132 -17.27 -7.69 9.40
C ALA A 132 -16.16 -8.72 9.63
N THR A 133 -16.20 -9.82 8.91
CA THR A 133 -15.13 -10.83 8.92
C THR A 133 -13.94 -10.39 8.08
N PHE A 134 -14.19 -9.82 6.91
CA PHE A 134 -13.10 -9.42 6.00
C PHE A 134 -12.24 -8.27 6.57
N PHE A 135 -12.87 -7.23 7.14
CA PHE A 135 -12.17 -6.04 7.67
C PHE A 135 -11.82 -6.12 9.16
N LYS A 136 -11.75 -7.29 9.75
CA LYS A 136 -11.26 -7.43 11.12
C LYS A 136 -9.72 -7.44 11.18
N ASP A 137 -9.17 -7.09 12.33
CA ASP A 137 -7.74 -7.23 12.60
C ASP A 137 -7.28 -8.69 12.42
N GLY A 138 -6.19 -8.89 11.67
CA GLY A 138 -5.76 -10.23 11.31
C GLY A 138 -6.70 -10.96 10.36
N GLY A 139 -7.64 -10.23 9.76
CA GLY A 139 -8.52 -10.76 8.73
C GLY A 139 -7.77 -11.09 7.44
N PRO A 140 -8.45 -11.73 6.50
CA PRO A 140 -7.83 -12.18 5.27
C PRO A 140 -7.35 -10.98 4.43
N CYS A 141 -6.16 -11.10 3.85
CA CYS A 141 -5.70 -10.25 2.77
C CYS A 141 -6.00 -10.92 1.42
N GLY A 142 -5.98 -10.16 0.36
CA GLY A 142 -6.13 -10.67 -1.00
C GLY A 142 -4.95 -10.21 -1.84
N MET A 143 -4.78 -8.90 -1.94
CA MET A 143 -3.70 -8.27 -2.69
C MET A 143 -2.50 -8.00 -1.79
N ALA A 144 -1.30 -8.16 -2.33
CA ALA A 144 -0.08 -7.72 -1.66
C ALA A 144 0.08 -6.21 -1.84
N ALA A 145 0.19 -5.47 -0.73
CA ALA A 145 0.45 -4.04 -0.75
C ALA A 145 1.92 -3.68 -0.44
N THR A 146 2.79 -4.67 -0.34
CA THR A 146 4.23 -4.50 -0.12
C THR A 146 4.94 -3.90 -1.33
N PHE A 147 4.49 -4.25 -2.53
CA PHE A 147 4.97 -3.75 -3.81
C PHE A 147 3.81 -3.66 -4.79
N PHE A 148 3.68 -2.52 -5.46
CA PHE A 148 2.80 -2.34 -6.61
C PHE A 148 3.31 -1.18 -7.46
N THR A 149 2.94 -1.16 -8.74
CA THR A 149 3.23 -0.03 -9.62
C THR A 149 1.95 0.73 -9.98
N ALA A 150 2.11 1.96 -10.39
CA ALA A 150 1.00 2.84 -10.73
C ALA A 150 1.34 3.75 -11.90
N GLU A 151 0.52 3.73 -12.92
CA GLU A 151 0.55 4.73 -13.98
C GLU A 151 -0.04 6.06 -13.48
N ALA A 152 0.64 7.18 -13.76
CA ALA A 152 0.28 8.51 -13.26
C ALA A 152 -1.18 8.89 -13.50
N THR A 153 -1.75 8.49 -14.64
CA THR A 153 -3.12 8.80 -15.06
C THR A 153 -4.19 8.11 -14.17
N TYR A 154 -3.81 7.04 -13.48
CA TYR A 154 -4.72 6.28 -12.60
C TYR A 154 -4.60 6.62 -11.11
N ILE A 155 -3.55 7.34 -10.69
CA ILE A 155 -3.26 7.57 -9.26
C ILE A 155 -4.38 8.34 -8.56
N ASP A 156 -4.95 9.39 -9.16
CA ASP A 156 -6.03 10.17 -8.53
C ASP A 156 -7.29 9.31 -8.32
N ARG A 157 -7.67 8.53 -9.33
CA ARG A 157 -8.82 7.63 -9.24
C ARG A 157 -8.59 6.53 -8.20
N PHE A 158 -7.38 5.97 -8.14
CA PHE A 158 -7.00 4.98 -7.15
C PHE A 158 -7.05 5.56 -5.74
N TYR A 159 -6.45 6.73 -5.52
CA TYR A 159 -6.52 7.43 -4.24
C TYR A 159 -7.98 7.65 -3.81
N ASN A 160 -8.83 8.20 -4.68
CA ASN A 160 -10.22 8.46 -4.35
C ASN A 160 -10.98 7.17 -4.01
N ALA A 161 -10.79 6.10 -4.76
CA ALA A 161 -11.41 4.80 -4.51
C ALA A 161 -10.95 4.17 -3.18
N MET A 162 -9.65 4.22 -2.89
CA MET A 162 -9.10 3.74 -1.62
C MET A 162 -9.66 4.53 -0.44
N MET A 163 -9.73 5.86 -0.54
CA MET A 163 -10.24 6.72 0.53
C MET A 163 -11.76 6.60 0.71
N GLU A 164 -12.51 6.41 -0.36
CA GLU A 164 -13.95 6.13 -0.29
C GLU A 164 -14.20 4.87 0.54
N ILE A 165 -13.53 3.76 0.19
CA ILE A 165 -13.68 2.49 0.90
C ILE A 165 -13.20 2.61 2.34
N PHE A 166 -12.05 3.22 2.55
CA PHE A 166 -11.51 3.45 3.90
C PHE A 166 -12.52 4.19 4.78
N ASN A 167 -13.08 5.30 4.31
CA ASN A 167 -14.05 6.09 5.06
C ASN A 167 -15.37 5.32 5.30
N GLU A 168 -15.86 4.57 4.32
CA GLU A 168 -17.03 3.71 4.51
C GLU A 168 -16.80 2.68 5.62
N GLN A 169 -15.61 2.07 5.67
CA GLN A 169 -15.30 1.09 6.72
C GLN A 169 -15.17 1.77 8.09
N LEU A 170 -14.58 2.96 8.16
CA LEU A 170 -14.55 3.75 9.39
C LEU A 170 -15.96 4.00 9.94
N CYS A 171 -16.89 4.43 9.08
CA CYS A 171 -18.28 4.68 9.47
C CYS A 171 -19.02 3.42 9.95
N LYS A 172 -18.60 2.24 9.46
CA LYS A 172 -19.14 0.94 9.89
C LYS A 172 -18.42 0.37 11.12
N GLN A 173 -17.50 1.12 11.72
CA GLN A 173 -16.69 0.69 12.85
C GLN A 173 -15.84 -0.56 12.57
N LEU A 174 -15.43 -0.76 11.31
CA LEU A 174 -14.59 -1.89 10.91
C LEU A 174 -13.11 -1.53 11.02
N GLY A 175 -12.27 -2.52 11.36
CA GLY A 175 -10.81 -2.45 11.26
C GLY A 175 -10.37 -2.77 9.82
N HIS A 176 -9.13 -2.40 9.46
CA HIS A 176 -8.68 -2.49 8.08
C HIS A 176 -7.18 -2.33 7.98
N SER A 177 -6.60 -3.11 7.11
CA SER A 177 -5.26 -2.89 6.58
C SER A 177 -5.35 -2.40 5.13
N ASP A 178 -4.26 -1.86 4.64
CA ASP A 178 -4.14 -1.45 3.23
C ASP A 178 -4.41 -2.61 2.26
N GLU A 179 -3.97 -3.81 2.57
CA GLU A 179 -4.21 -5.03 1.77
C GLU A 179 -5.71 -5.34 1.67
N GLN A 180 -6.45 -5.22 2.77
CA GLN A 180 -7.90 -5.43 2.78
C GLN A 180 -8.62 -4.34 1.98
N VAL A 181 -8.27 -3.07 2.21
CA VAL A 181 -8.85 -1.94 1.47
C VAL A 181 -8.58 -2.05 -0.02
N MET A 182 -7.34 -2.39 -0.40
CA MET A 182 -6.93 -2.55 -1.79
C MET A 182 -7.64 -3.74 -2.47
N THR A 183 -7.81 -4.86 -1.76
CA THR A 183 -8.54 -6.03 -2.27
C THR A 183 -10.00 -5.69 -2.53
N TYR A 184 -10.65 -5.01 -1.61
CA TYR A 184 -12.03 -4.58 -1.76
C TYR A 184 -12.18 -3.47 -2.81
N CYS A 185 -11.16 -2.61 -2.96
CA CYS A 185 -11.07 -1.64 -4.04
C CYS A 185 -11.02 -2.31 -5.41
N TYR A 186 -10.23 -3.37 -5.55
CA TYR A 186 -10.22 -4.16 -6.79
C TYR A 186 -11.57 -4.82 -7.08
N ASP A 187 -12.26 -5.36 -6.09
CA ASP A 187 -13.58 -5.95 -6.28
C ASP A 187 -14.61 -4.92 -6.80
N ARG A 188 -14.57 -3.69 -6.26
CA ARG A 188 -15.50 -2.61 -6.61
C ARG A 188 -15.12 -1.87 -7.90
N TYR A 189 -13.83 -1.69 -8.15
CA TYR A 189 -13.27 -0.89 -9.25
C TYR A 189 -12.21 -1.68 -10.04
N PRO A 190 -12.55 -2.83 -10.63
CA PRO A 190 -11.56 -3.70 -11.30
C PRO A 190 -10.88 -3.03 -12.49
N ASP A 191 -11.51 -2.05 -13.11
CA ASP A 191 -10.97 -1.28 -14.24
C ASP A 191 -9.78 -0.39 -13.85
N LEU A 192 -9.54 -0.13 -12.56
CA LEU A 192 -8.37 0.59 -12.08
C LEU A 192 -7.10 -0.26 -12.07
N PHE A 193 -7.24 -1.58 -12.16
CA PHE A 193 -6.14 -2.49 -11.86
C PHE A 193 -5.70 -3.32 -13.06
N THR A 194 -4.43 -3.64 -13.08
CA THR A 194 -3.84 -4.78 -13.79
C THR A 194 -3.36 -5.76 -12.73
N ILE A 195 -3.95 -6.96 -12.71
CA ILE A 195 -3.68 -7.94 -11.65
C ILE A 195 -2.92 -9.13 -12.23
N TYR A 196 -1.92 -9.56 -11.49
CA TYR A 196 -1.22 -10.83 -11.72
C TYR A 196 -1.28 -11.69 -10.46
N ASN A 197 -1.26 -13.00 -10.64
CA ASN A 197 -1.33 -13.93 -9.52
C ASN A 197 0.06 -14.28 -9.01
N GLY A 198 0.16 -14.54 -7.72
CA GLY A 198 1.41 -14.97 -7.09
C GLY A 198 1.25 -15.29 -5.61
N GLU A 199 2.38 -15.47 -4.99
CA GLU A 199 2.55 -15.57 -3.55
C GLU A 199 3.48 -14.44 -3.08
N TYR A 200 3.63 -14.26 -1.77
CA TYR A 200 4.52 -13.21 -1.24
C TYR A 200 5.94 -13.26 -1.83
N TYR A 201 6.49 -14.46 -2.07
CA TYR A 201 7.84 -14.62 -2.60
C TYR A 201 7.94 -14.50 -4.12
N SER A 202 6.82 -14.42 -4.83
CA SER A 202 6.77 -14.30 -6.29
C SER A 202 6.20 -12.98 -6.79
N ILE A 203 6.04 -11.99 -5.92
CA ILE A 203 5.49 -10.67 -6.27
C ILE A 203 6.25 -10.04 -7.45
N LEU A 204 7.58 -10.08 -7.44
CA LEU A 204 8.37 -9.50 -8.54
C LEU A 204 8.50 -10.44 -9.73
N THR A 205 8.72 -11.73 -9.49
CA THR A 205 8.95 -12.73 -10.55
C THR A 205 7.72 -12.94 -11.43
N ASN A 206 6.52 -12.77 -10.88
CA ASN A 206 5.27 -12.94 -11.59
C ASN A 206 4.70 -11.64 -12.17
N TYR A 207 5.38 -10.51 -12.01
CA TYR A 207 4.86 -9.19 -12.38
C TYR A 207 4.33 -9.11 -13.81
N HIS A 208 5.00 -9.74 -14.78
CA HIS A 208 4.59 -9.75 -16.19
C HIS A 208 3.73 -10.97 -16.59
N GLN A 209 3.42 -11.84 -15.64
CA GLN A 209 2.58 -13.02 -15.94
C GLN A 209 1.10 -12.58 -15.92
N PRO A 210 0.31 -12.95 -16.94
CA PRO A 210 -1.10 -12.64 -16.93
C PRO A 210 -1.82 -13.38 -15.80
N LYS A 211 -2.91 -12.82 -15.33
CA LYS A 211 -3.83 -13.51 -14.44
C LYS A 211 -4.41 -14.71 -15.21
N THR A 212 -4.11 -15.92 -14.75
CA THR A 212 -4.71 -17.16 -15.23
C THR A 212 -6.07 -17.39 -14.60
#